data_84020cfd60ae1470f84e595b1e2c39f6
#
_entry.id   84020cfd60ae1470f84e595b1e2c39f6
#
_cell.length_a   1.000
_cell.length_b   1.000
_cell.length_c   1.000
_cell.angle_alpha   90.00
_cell.angle_beta   90.00
_cell.angle_gamma   90.00
#
_symmetry.space_group_name_H-M   'P 1'
#
loop_
_entity.id
_entity.type
_entity.pdbx_description
1 polymer ?
#
loop_
_entity_poly.entity_id
_entity_poly.type
_entity_poly.pdbx_seq_one_letter_code
_entity_poly.pdbx_strand_id
1 'polypeptide(L)'
;MPTTLRIATPAGHSLAASLYTPAKPPRKAVLIAPATGIGRRFYHAFAEYLVGEGYGVLSFDFQGVGDSLAGRLRDCPASLVSWGTNDLSAALDELTRQFPQATSHLIGHSAGGQLPGLMPNAARLSSLLAVAGSSGRLANMPASYRPRAELFMRVIIPLSNALTGVSRTDLVGMGGPLPRAAGAQWARWCLGRGYVETGFGREVQEHCYDTLDIPSLWLNATDDEIAVNANVDDMVRVFSGLAPRAEKRTLIPAEHGLGSIGHMGFFKRSSQVLWPIAAEWLARQA
;
A
#
# COMPACT_ATOMS: atom_id res chain seq x y z
N MET A 1 16.95 -3.26 16.35
CA MET A 1 15.49 -3.33 16.59
C MET A 1 14.87 -1.97 16.28
N PRO A 2 13.64 -1.90 15.74
CA PRO A 2 13.00 -0.63 15.46
C PRO A 2 12.59 0.10 16.74
N THR A 3 12.55 1.43 16.66
CA THR A 3 11.91 2.26 17.66
C THR A 3 10.41 2.36 17.36
N THR A 4 9.58 1.98 18.31
CA THR A 4 8.12 2.15 18.17
C THR A 4 7.75 3.59 18.51
N LEU A 5 6.90 4.22 17.69
CA LEU A 5 6.42 5.58 17.92
C LEU A 5 4.93 5.72 17.55
N ARG A 6 4.33 6.85 17.91
CA ARG A 6 2.98 7.24 17.55
C ARG A 6 3.04 8.49 16.68
N ILE A 7 2.36 8.45 15.54
CA ILE A 7 2.24 9.57 14.61
C ILE A 7 0.88 10.22 14.84
N ALA A 8 0.88 11.48 15.25
CA ALA A 8 -0.35 12.25 15.32
C ALA A 8 -0.80 12.63 13.90
N THR A 9 -2.10 12.48 13.62
CA THR A 9 -2.67 12.88 12.33
C THR A 9 -3.45 14.19 12.46
N PRO A 10 -3.58 14.98 11.38
CA PRO A 10 -4.41 16.19 11.39
C PRO A 10 -5.88 15.91 11.74
N ALA A 11 -6.36 14.69 11.48
CA ALA A 11 -7.72 14.27 11.80
C ALA A 11 -7.93 13.90 13.29
N GLY A 12 -6.91 14.08 14.15
CA GLY A 12 -7.02 13.89 15.60
C GLY A 12 -6.86 12.45 16.10
N HIS A 13 -6.52 11.50 15.27
CA HIS A 13 -6.14 10.13 15.69
C HIS A 13 -4.62 9.93 15.62
N SER A 14 -4.14 8.82 16.15
CA SER A 14 -2.73 8.46 16.11
C SER A 14 -2.49 7.12 15.43
N LEU A 15 -1.39 7.03 14.67
CA LEU A 15 -0.95 5.81 14.01
C LEU A 15 0.20 5.18 14.78
N ALA A 16 0.20 3.87 14.87
CA ALA A 16 1.35 3.12 15.36
C ALA A 16 2.38 2.97 14.23
N ALA A 17 3.63 3.27 14.52
CA ALA A 17 4.71 3.18 13.56
C ALA A 17 5.96 2.52 14.14
N SER A 18 6.80 2.02 13.25
CA SER A 18 8.11 1.47 13.55
C SER A 18 9.16 2.23 12.73
N LEU A 19 10.08 2.87 13.44
CA LEU A 19 11.20 3.61 12.86
C LEU A 19 12.45 2.73 12.91
N TYR A 20 13.14 2.62 11.79
CA TYR A 20 14.38 1.88 11.63
C TYR A 20 15.47 2.86 11.18
N THR A 21 16.49 3.02 11.98
CA THR A 21 17.57 3.99 11.74
C THR A 21 18.87 3.25 11.45
N PRO A 22 19.52 3.54 10.32
CA PRO A 22 20.82 2.98 9.99
C PRO A 22 21.92 3.57 10.90
N ALA A 23 23.09 2.91 10.95
CA ALA A 23 24.22 3.33 11.79
C ALA A 23 24.78 4.71 11.39
N LYS A 24 24.64 5.10 10.11
CA LYS A 24 25.06 6.41 9.59
C LYS A 24 23.82 7.20 9.14
N PRO A 25 23.84 8.55 9.22
CA PRO A 25 22.73 9.35 8.69
C PRO A 25 22.41 8.98 7.24
N PRO A 26 21.15 8.61 6.94
CA PRO A 26 20.78 8.18 5.61
C PRO A 26 20.66 9.37 4.65
N ARG A 27 21.02 9.17 3.38
CA ARG A 27 20.73 10.13 2.31
C ARG A 27 19.34 9.93 1.71
N LYS A 28 18.77 8.75 1.91
CA LYS A 28 17.45 8.36 1.40
C LYS A 28 16.65 7.71 2.54
N ALA A 29 15.39 8.08 2.65
CA ALA A 29 14.46 7.52 3.61
C ALA A 29 13.24 6.92 2.90
N VAL A 30 12.77 5.78 3.38
CA VAL A 30 11.70 5.00 2.77
C VAL A 30 10.51 4.90 3.70
N LEU A 31 9.35 5.36 3.23
CA LEU A 31 8.07 5.06 3.84
C LEU A 31 7.54 3.73 3.28
N ILE A 32 7.33 2.74 4.13
CA ILE A 32 6.65 1.49 3.74
C ILE A 32 5.16 1.65 4.06
N ALA A 33 4.34 1.72 3.01
CA ALA A 33 2.90 1.83 3.09
C ALA A 33 2.26 0.44 2.93
N PRO A 34 1.47 -0.04 3.93
CA PRO A 34 0.99 -1.40 3.96
C PRO A 34 -0.18 -1.67 2.99
N ALA A 35 -0.42 -2.95 2.73
CA ALA A 35 -1.62 -3.42 2.04
C ALA A 35 -2.86 -3.31 2.93
N THR A 36 -4.03 -3.41 2.32
CA THR A 36 -5.33 -3.39 2.99
C THR A 36 -5.40 -4.44 4.10
N GLY A 37 -5.60 -3.98 5.35
CA GLY A 37 -5.74 -4.87 6.51
C GLY A 37 -4.46 -5.58 6.97
N ILE A 38 -3.31 -5.18 6.47
CA ILE A 38 -2.01 -5.77 6.84
C ILE A 38 -1.27 -4.84 7.79
N GLY A 39 -0.88 -5.37 8.94
CA GLY A 39 -0.12 -4.61 9.94
C GLY A 39 1.35 -4.43 9.54
N ARG A 40 1.96 -3.33 10.02
CA ARG A 40 3.35 -2.94 9.74
C ARG A 40 4.39 -4.01 10.09
N ARG A 41 4.11 -4.88 11.05
CA ARG A 41 5.02 -5.95 11.47
C ARG A 41 5.31 -6.96 10.37
N PHE A 42 4.41 -7.09 9.40
CA PHE A 42 4.60 -7.94 8.23
C PHE A 42 5.83 -7.53 7.39
N TYR A 43 6.13 -6.24 7.38
CA TYR A 43 7.23 -5.65 6.60
C TYR A 43 8.56 -5.57 7.36
N HIS A 44 8.61 -6.05 8.60
CA HIS A 44 9.77 -5.91 9.50
C HIS A 44 11.08 -6.40 8.87
N ALA A 45 11.09 -7.62 8.34
CA ALA A 45 12.31 -8.20 7.76
C ALA A 45 12.81 -7.44 6.53
N PHE A 46 11.88 -6.94 5.70
CA PHE A 46 12.23 -6.11 4.55
C PHE A 46 12.74 -4.73 4.98
N ALA A 47 12.15 -4.13 6.01
CA ALA A 47 12.63 -2.87 6.58
C ALA A 47 14.05 -3.01 7.15
N GLU A 48 14.35 -4.11 7.86
CA GLU A 48 15.71 -4.40 8.35
C GLU A 48 16.72 -4.57 7.21
N TYR A 49 16.31 -5.23 6.11
CA TYR A 49 17.14 -5.34 4.92
C TYR A 49 17.48 -3.95 4.35
N LEU A 50 16.49 -3.08 4.17
CA LEU A 50 16.72 -1.72 3.66
C LEU A 50 17.64 -0.89 4.58
N VAL A 51 17.53 -1.06 5.89
CA VAL A 51 18.47 -0.43 6.84
C VAL A 51 19.89 -0.94 6.66
N GLY A 52 20.05 -2.24 6.38
CA GLY A 52 21.35 -2.82 6.02
C GLY A 52 21.95 -2.19 4.77
N GLU A 53 21.11 -1.78 3.81
CA GLU A 53 21.48 -1.04 2.60
C GLU A 53 21.71 0.47 2.86
N GLY A 54 21.53 0.94 4.11
CA GLY A 54 21.78 2.34 4.51
C GLY A 54 20.59 3.28 4.41
N TYR A 55 19.38 2.79 4.16
CA TYR A 55 18.15 3.59 4.15
C TYR A 55 17.63 3.84 5.56
N GLY A 56 17.10 5.06 5.83
CA GLY A 56 16.18 5.27 6.93
C GLY A 56 14.81 4.71 6.57
N VAL A 57 14.11 4.01 7.48
CA VAL A 57 12.83 3.38 7.14
C VAL A 57 11.77 3.68 8.19
N LEU A 58 10.57 4.02 7.75
CA LEU A 58 9.36 4.13 8.57
C LEU A 58 8.29 3.20 8.01
N SER A 59 7.73 2.33 8.84
CA SER A 59 6.52 1.58 8.55
C SER A 59 5.43 1.90 9.56
N PHE A 60 4.16 1.83 9.16
CA PHE A 60 3.05 2.21 10.03
C PHE A 60 1.83 1.31 9.81
N ASP A 61 0.88 1.38 10.72
CA ASP A 61 -0.45 0.77 10.56
C ASP A 61 -1.46 1.86 10.19
N PHE A 62 -2.29 1.63 9.16
CA PHE A 62 -3.43 2.49 8.87
C PHE A 62 -4.42 2.55 10.03
N GLN A 63 -5.19 3.63 10.16
CA GLN A 63 -6.23 3.76 11.17
C GLN A 63 -7.20 2.56 11.12
N GLY A 64 -7.42 1.94 12.27
CA GLY A 64 -8.27 0.76 12.39
C GLY A 64 -7.58 -0.56 12.05
N VAL A 65 -6.28 -0.56 11.73
CA VAL A 65 -5.48 -1.77 11.48
C VAL A 65 -4.41 -1.91 12.57
N GLY A 66 -4.12 -3.13 12.98
CA GLY A 66 -3.05 -3.46 13.91
C GLY A 66 -3.08 -2.61 15.19
N ASP A 67 -1.95 -2.03 15.55
CA ASP A 67 -1.81 -1.21 16.75
C ASP A 67 -2.33 0.25 16.56
N SER A 68 -2.82 0.61 15.36
CA SER A 68 -3.51 1.89 15.08
C SER A 68 -5.02 1.83 15.36
N LEU A 69 -5.53 0.69 15.81
CA LEU A 69 -6.91 0.58 16.27
C LEU A 69 -7.04 1.19 17.66
N ALA A 70 -7.84 2.24 17.78
CA ALA A 70 -8.26 2.83 19.05
C ALA A 70 -9.73 2.47 19.30
N GLY A 71 -10.01 1.80 20.43
CA GLY A 71 -11.37 1.39 20.78
C GLY A 71 -11.88 0.22 19.94
N ARG A 72 -13.19 0.22 19.61
CA ARG A 72 -13.83 -0.88 18.87
C ARG A 72 -13.78 -0.60 17.37
N LEU A 73 -13.43 -1.60 16.58
CA LEU A 73 -13.29 -1.47 15.13
C LEU A 73 -14.57 -0.99 14.44
N ARG A 74 -15.75 -1.39 14.92
CA ARG A 74 -17.04 -0.96 14.37
C ARG A 74 -17.32 0.55 14.49
N ASP A 75 -16.64 1.20 15.44
CA ASP A 75 -16.76 2.65 15.67
C ASP A 75 -15.66 3.44 14.95
N CYS A 76 -14.73 2.76 14.28
CA CYS A 76 -13.65 3.38 13.53
C CYS A 76 -14.18 4.01 12.22
N PRO A 77 -14.03 5.33 12.01
CA PRO A 77 -14.55 6.02 10.85
C PRO A 77 -13.66 5.89 9.59
N ALA A 78 -12.53 5.20 9.71
CA ALA A 78 -11.53 5.13 8.64
C ALA A 78 -12.10 4.61 7.31
N SER A 79 -11.63 5.21 6.24
CA SER A 79 -11.94 4.87 4.86
C SER A 79 -10.65 4.80 4.03
N LEU A 80 -10.67 4.26 2.82
CA LEU A 80 -9.49 4.29 1.94
C LEU A 80 -9.10 5.73 1.58
N VAL A 81 -10.08 6.63 1.45
CA VAL A 81 -9.79 8.06 1.23
C VAL A 81 -9.05 8.63 2.42
N SER A 82 -9.53 8.43 3.66
CA SER A 82 -8.85 8.96 4.85
C SER A 82 -7.47 8.33 5.06
N TRP A 83 -7.27 7.06 4.67
CA TRP A 83 -5.95 6.43 4.69
C TRP A 83 -4.96 7.15 3.76
N GLY A 84 -5.40 7.57 2.56
CA GLY A 84 -4.56 8.34 1.65
C GLY A 84 -4.35 9.79 2.12
N THR A 85 -5.45 10.49 2.40
CA THR A 85 -5.39 11.94 2.72
C THR A 85 -4.77 12.25 4.07
N ASN A 86 -5.03 11.43 5.10
CA ASN A 86 -4.57 11.69 6.46
C ASN A 86 -3.40 10.80 6.87
N ASP A 87 -3.56 9.47 6.75
CA ASP A 87 -2.60 8.54 7.37
C ASP A 87 -1.28 8.49 6.61
N LEU A 88 -1.32 8.28 5.27
CA LEU A 88 -0.12 8.32 4.44
C LEU A 88 0.59 9.66 4.50
N SER A 89 -0.17 10.76 4.48
CA SER A 89 0.39 12.10 4.56
C SER A 89 1.10 12.35 5.89
N ALA A 90 0.46 11.99 7.02
CA ALA A 90 1.07 12.11 8.33
C ALA A 90 2.32 11.20 8.48
N ALA A 91 2.29 10.00 7.89
CA ALA A 91 3.44 9.11 7.90
C ALA A 91 4.60 9.64 7.07
N LEU A 92 4.34 10.31 5.93
CA LEU A 92 5.38 10.98 5.14
C LEU A 92 5.96 12.19 5.89
N ASP A 93 5.12 12.99 6.55
CA ASP A 93 5.57 14.12 7.36
C ASP A 93 6.48 13.63 8.50
N GLU A 94 6.11 12.55 9.16
CA GLU A 94 6.93 11.94 10.21
C GLU A 94 8.25 11.40 9.67
N LEU A 95 8.25 10.69 8.52
CA LEU A 95 9.48 10.22 7.87
C LEU A 95 10.45 11.39 7.63
N THR A 96 9.94 12.49 7.05
CA THR A 96 10.75 13.67 6.75
C THR A 96 11.27 14.35 8.02
N ARG A 97 10.47 14.36 9.09
CA ARG A 97 10.88 14.89 10.40
C ARG A 97 12.00 14.06 11.03
N GLN A 98 11.95 12.73 10.87
CA GLN A 98 12.97 11.82 11.40
C GLN A 98 14.27 11.87 10.59
N PHE A 99 14.18 12.10 9.28
CA PHE A 99 15.32 12.11 8.36
C PHE A 99 15.34 13.40 7.51
N PRO A 100 15.55 14.58 8.11
CA PRO A 100 15.36 15.88 7.44
C PRO A 100 16.36 16.15 6.30
N GLN A 101 17.48 15.41 6.26
CA GLN A 101 18.50 15.55 5.21
C GLN A 101 18.38 14.48 4.11
N ALA A 102 17.42 13.56 4.23
CA ALA A 102 17.22 12.48 3.28
C ALA A 102 16.12 12.81 2.27
N THR A 103 16.28 12.36 1.02
CA THR A 103 15.16 12.32 0.07
C THR A 103 14.15 11.26 0.51
N SER A 104 12.86 11.53 0.29
CA SER A 104 11.78 10.67 0.75
C SER A 104 11.25 9.81 -0.40
N HIS A 105 11.24 8.50 -0.20
CA HIS A 105 10.76 7.52 -1.16
C HIS A 105 9.63 6.71 -0.56
N LEU A 106 8.67 6.27 -1.38
CA LEU A 106 7.57 5.43 -0.92
C LEU A 106 7.66 4.04 -1.55
N ILE A 107 7.62 3.00 -0.72
CA ILE A 107 7.37 1.62 -1.15
C ILE A 107 5.98 1.25 -0.67
N GLY A 108 5.03 1.12 -1.61
CA GLY A 108 3.65 0.78 -1.31
C GLY A 108 3.33 -0.66 -1.69
N HIS A 109 2.71 -1.39 -0.78
CA HIS A 109 2.17 -2.72 -1.05
C HIS A 109 0.67 -2.62 -1.31
N SER A 110 0.20 -3.08 -2.48
CA SER A 110 -1.23 -3.08 -2.83
C SER A 110 -1.85 -1.69 -2.55
N ALA A 111 -2.75 -1.55 -1.58
CA ALA A 111 -3.36 -0.26 -1.18
C ALA A 111 -2.31 0.84 -0.95
N GLY A 112 -1.18 0.51 -0.31
CA GLY A 112 -0.09 1.47 -0.08
C GLY A 112 0.52 2.02 -1.36
N GLY A 113 0.45 1.29 -2.47
CA GLY A 113 0.87 1.76 -3.80
C GLY A 113 -0.26 2.39 -4.62
N GLN A 114 -1.52 2.18 -4.21
CA GLN A 114 -2.70 2.72 -4.90
C GLN A 114 -3.11 4.11 -4.40
N LEU A 115 -2.91 4.39 -3.10
CA LEU A 115 -3.42 5.57 -2.42
C LEU A 115 -2.53 6.83 -2.46
N PRO A 116 -1.25 6.81 -2.90
CA PRO A 116 -0.40 8.01 -2.87
C PRO A 116 -0.94 9.21 -3.63
N GLY A 117 -1.74 9.00 -4.67
CA GLY A 117 -2.40 10.11 -5.39
C GLY A 117 -3.49 10.84 -4.59
N LEU A 118 -3.86 10.35 -3.39
CA LEU A 118 -4.74 11.03 -2.45
C LEU A 118 -3.98 11.91 -1.44
N MET A 119 -2.65 11.81 -1.39
CA MET A 119 -1.83 12.55 -0.43
C MET A 119 -1.68 14.01 -0.85
N PRO A 120 -2.11 14.99 -0.03
CA PRO A 120 -1.90 16.42 -0.34
C PRO A 120 -0.40 16.81 -0.35
N ASN A 121 0.46 16.03 0.30
CA ASN A 121 1.91 16.25 0.36
C ASN A 121 2.71 15.30 -0.53
N ALA A 122 2.07 14.59 -1.49
CA ALA A 122 2.73 13.62 -2.38
C ALA A 122 3.90 14.19 -3.18
N ALA A 123 3.87 15.49 -3.51
CA ALA A 123 4.95 16.18 -4.21
C ALA A 123 6.30 16.19 -3.47
N ARG A 124 6.32 15.83 -2.18
CA ARG A 124 7.55 15.65 -1.38
C ARG A 124 8.23 14.31 -1.60
N LEU A 125 7.57 13.38 -2.28
CA LEU A 125 8.15 12.10 -2.66
C LEU A 125 9.09 12.26 -3.84
N SER A 126 10.26 11.64 -3.76
CA SER A 126 11.23 11.57 -4.87
C SER A 126 10.96 10.37 -5.79
N SER A 127 10.31 9.33 -5.31
CA SER A 127 9.92 8.17 -6.13
C SER A 127 8.85 7.29 -5.46
N LEU A 128 8.17 6.47 -6.27
CA LEU A 128 7.18 5.48 -5.84
C LEU A 128 7.57 4.09 -6.37
N LEU A 129 7.71 3.10 -5.48
CA LEU A 129 7.77 1.69 -5.82
C LEU A 129 6.49 1.00 -5.35
N ALA A 130 5.67 0.55 -6.28
CA ALA A 130 4.41 -0.14 -5.99
C ALA A 130 4.55 -1.64 -6.20
N VAL A 131 4.50 -2.42 -5.12
CA VAL A 131 4.49 -3.89 -5.17
C VAL A 131 3.05 -4.36 -5.11
N ALA A 132 2.63 -5.12 -6.10
CA ALA A 132 1.25 -5.59 -6.26
C ALA A 132 0.22 -4.43 -6.25
N GLY A 133 0.67 -3.19 -6.55
CA GLY A 133 -0.17 -2.01 -6.73
C GLY A 133 -0.95 -2.13 -8.03
N SER A 134 -2.27 -2.21 -7.95
CA SER A 134 -3.09 -2.49 -9.13
C SER A 134 -4.52 -2.00 -8.92
N SER A 135 -5.34 -1.89 -9.98
CA SER A 135 -6.74 -1.50 -9.81
C SER A 135 -7.57 -2.56 -9.07
N GLY A 136 -7.06 -3.80 -8.96
CA GLY A 136 -7.81 -4.89 -8.35
C GLY A 136 -9.17 -5.15 -9.01
N ARG A 137 -9.36 -4.71 -10.26
CA ARG A 137 -10.64 -4.83 -10.98
C ARG A 137 -10.98 -6.29 -11.19
N LEU A 138 -12.13 -6.73 -10.67
CA LEU A 138 -12.55 -8.12 -10.72
C LEU A 138 -12.67 -8.67 -12.14
N ALA A 139 -13.13 -7.84 -13.08
CA ALA A 139 -13.31 -8.24 -14.48
C ALA A 139 -12.00 -8.67 -15.18
N ASN A 140 -10.86 -8.20 -14.69
CA ASN A 140 -9.54 -8.53 -15.24
C ASN A 140 -8.88 -9.73 -14.54
N MET A 141 -9.44 -10.19 -13.41
CA MET A 141 -8.92 -11.35 -12.68
C MET A 141 -9.14 -12.66 -13.44
N PRO A 142 -8.29 -13.68 -13.23
CA PRO A 142 -8.46 -15.00 -13.85
C PRO A 142 -9.84 -15.59 -13.54
N ALA A 143 -10.40 -16.32 -14.53
CA ALA A 143 -11.72 -16.94 -14.40
C ALA A 143 -11.83 -17.93 -13.22
N SER A 144 -10.71 -18.54 -12.82
CA SER A 144 -10.60 -19.42 -11.65
C SER A 144 -10.76 -18.68 -10.32
N TYR A 145 -10.30 -17.42 -10.25
CA TYR A 145 -10.27 -16.62 -9.01
C TYR A 145 -11.47 -15.67 -8.91
N ARG A 146 -11.91 -15.10 -10.04
CA ARG A 146 -12.95 -14.07 -10.11
C ARG A 146 -14.25 -14.40 -9.38
N PRO A 147 -14.86 -15.60 -9.49
CA PRO A 147 -16.12 -15.90 -8.78
C PRO A 147 -15.98 -15.79 -7.25
N ARG A 148 -14.84 -16.21 -6.72
CA ARG A 148 -14.53 -16.08 -5.28
C ARG A 148 -14.38 -14.62 -4.88
N ALA A 149 -13.69 -13.82 -5.68
CA ALA A 149 -13.53 -12.39 -5.44
C ALA A 149 -14.88 -11.64 -5.55
N GLU A 150 -15.72 -12.00 -6.52
CA GLU A 150 -17.07 -11.42 -6.66
C GLU A 150 -17.97 -11.75 -5.46
N LEU A 151 -18.00 -13.00 -5.01
CA LEU A 151 -18.72 -13.39 -3.81
C LEU A 151 -18.24 -12.59 -2.59
N PHE A 152 -16.94 -12.43 -2.45
CA PHE A 152 -16.36 -11.68 -1.35
C PHE A 152 -16.77 -10.19 -1.39
N MET A 153 -16.59 -9.53 -2.52
CA MET A 153 -16.84 -8.09 -2.65
C MET A 153 -18.34 -7.74 -2.67
N ARG A 154 -19.19 -8.60 -3.31
CA ARG A 154 -20.62 -8.31 -3.47
C ARG A 154 -21.50 -8.82 -2.33
N VAL A 155 -21.05 -9.84 -1.58
CA VAL A 155 -21.87 -10.49 -0.57
C VAL A 155 -21.22 -10.43 0.81
N ILE A 156 -20.01 -10.96 0.97
CA ILE A 156 -19.39 -11.12 2.29
C ILE A 156 -19.13 -9.75 2.94
N ILE A 157 -18.51 -8.81 2.22
CA ILE A 157 -18.27 -7.47 2.78
C ILE A 157 -19.58 -6.76 3.14
N PRO A 158 -20.58 -6.60 2.24
CA PRO A 158 -21.82 -5.93 2.59
C PRO A 158 -22.57 -6.61 3.75
N LEU A 159 -22.65 -7.94 3.74
CA LEU A 159 -23.36 -8.69 4.79
C LEU A 159 -22.65 -8.56 6.14
N SER A 160 -21.33 -8.73 6.19
CA SER A 160 -20.58 -8.57 7.43
C SER A 160 -20.69 -7.13 7.97
N ASN A 161 -20.65 -6.13 7.12
CA ASN A 161 -20.87 -4.73 7.48
C ASN A 161 -22.27 -4.48 8.08
N ALA A 162 -23.29 -5.12 7.51
CA ALA A 162 -24.67 -4.99 8.02
C ALA A 162 -24.85 -5.67 9.39
N LEU A 163 -24.28 -6.87 9.55
CA LEU A 163 -24.49 -7.69 10.75
C LEU A 163 -23.57 -7.31 11.92
N THR A 164 -22.33 -6.90 11.64
CA THR A 164 -21.30 -6.72 12.68
C THR A 164 -20.76 -5.29 12.76
N GLY A 165 -21.04 -4.45 11.78
CA GLY A 165 -20.48 -3.10 11.66
C GLY A 165 -19.01 -3.07 11.19
N VAL A 166 -18.45 -4.21 10.80
CA VAL A 166 -17.08 -4.34 10.30
C VAL A 166 -17.01 -5.22 9.06
N SER A 167 -16.03 -4.98 8.19
CA SER A 167 -15.77 -5.84 7.03
C SER A 167 -14.89 -7.01 7.45
N ARG A 168 -15.44 -8.22 7.48
CA ARG A 168 -14.79 -9.46 7.93
C ARG A 168 -13.91 -10.08 6.84
N THR A 169 -12.84 -9.36 6.49
CA THR A 169 -11.83 -9.79 5.51
C THR A 169 -10.99 -10.96 6.01
N ASP A 170 -10.89 -11.12 7.32
CA ASP A 170 -10.24 -12.22 8.03
C ASP A 170 -10.86 -13.59 7.70
N LEU A 171 -12.18 -13.66 7.44
CA LEU A 171 -12.86 -14.90 7.10
C LEU A 171 -12.41 -15.53 5.77
N VAL A 172 -11.80 -14.75 4.91
CA VAL A 172 -11.32 -15.20 3.58
C VAL A 172 -9.80 -15.13 3.45
N GLY A 173 -9.09 -14.87 4.55
CA GLY A 173 -7.63 -14.80 4.58
C GLY A 173 -7.04 -13.55 3.90
N MET A 174 -7.84 -12.47 3.78
CA MET A 174 -7.43 -11.21 3.15
C MET A 174 -7.05 -10.15 4.22
N GLY A 175 -6.10 -10.50 5.09
CA GLY A 175 -5.68 -9.64 6.19
C GLY A 175 -6.61 -9.67 7.40
N GLY A 176 -6.48 -8.70 8.30
CA GLY A 176 -7.38 -8.51 9.44
C GLY A 176 -8.70 -7.84 9.06
N PRO A 177 -9.73 -7.86 9.95
CA PRO A 177 -10.99 -7.17 9.69
C PRO A 177 -10.77 -5.67 9.50
N LEU A 178 -11.63 -5.02 8.70
CA LEU A 178 -11.50 -3.61 8.34
C LEU A 178 -12.62 -2.75 8.93
N PRO A 179 -12.36 -1.45 9.14
CA PRO A 179 -13.42 -0.48 9.35
C PRO A 179 -14.48 -0.58 8.25
N ARG A 180 -15.74 -0.44 8.62
CA ARG A 180 -16.89 -0.58 7.70
C ARG A 180 -16.74 0.23 6.43
N ALA A 181 -16.35 1.51 6.56
CA ALA A 181 -16.23 2.41 5.42
C ALA A 181 -15.07 2.03 4.50
N ALA A 182 -13.91 1.63 5.07
CA ALA A 182 -12.75 1.19 4.29
C ALA A 182 -13.07 -0.06 3.44
N GLY A 183 -13.68 -1.08 4.05
CA GLY A 183 -14.06 -2.29 3.31
C GLY A 183 -15.14 -2.04 2.27
N ALA A 184 -16.14 -1.19 2.57
CA ALA A 184 -17.19 -0.82 1.61
C ALA A 184 -16.62 -0.06 0.40
N GLN A 185 -15.69 0.88 0.62
CA GLN A 185 -14.99 1.57 -0.48
C GLN A 185 -14.15 0.60 -1.29
N TRP A 186 -13.38 -0.25 -0.62
CA TRP A 186 -12.56 -1.25 -1.29
C TRP A 186 -13.40 -2.14 -2.22
N ALA A 187 -14.51 -2.69 -1.72
CA ALA A 187 -15.41 -3.49 -2.54
C ALA A 187 -15.93 -2.70 -3.75
N ARG A 188 -16.41 -1.48 -3.56
CA ARG A 188 -16.96 -0.65 -4.63
C ARG A 188 -15.89 -0.31 -5.67
N TRP A 189 -14.67 0.04 -5.25
CA TRP A 189 -13.61 0.42 -6.15
C TRP A 189 -13.08 -0.77 -6.98
N CYS A 190 -12.97 -1.97 -6.39
CA CYS A 190 -12.59 -3.18 -7.13
C CYS A 190 -13.68 -3.66 -8.11
N LEU A 191 -14.95 -3.36 -7.83
CA LEU A 191 -16.07 -3.65 -8.73
C LEU A 191 -16.16 -2.67 -9.90
N GLY A 192 -15.55 -1.49 -9.78
CA GLY A 192 -15.50 -0.44 -10.79
C GLY A 192 -14.30 -0.56 -11.73
N ARG A 193 -13.96 0.53 -12.38
CA ARG A 193 -12.77 0.69 -13.22
C ARG A 193 -11.82 1.68 -12.55
N GLY A 194 -10.50 1.47 -12.67
CA GLY A 194 -9.51 2.41 -12.20
C GLY A 194 -9.43 2.56 -10.68
N TYR A 195 -10.01 1.57 -9.92
CA TYR A 195 -9.99 1.59 -8.46
C TYR A 195 -10.51 2.93 -7.89
N VAL A 196 -9.63 3.80 -7.39
CA VAL A 196 -9.95 5.11 -6.82
C VAL A 196 -10.69 6.03 -7.80
N GLU A 197 -10.47 5.90 -9.11
CA GLU A 197 -11.20 6.65 -10.15
C GLU A 197 -12.72 6.49 -10.01
N THR A 198 -13.19 5.34 -9.50
CA THR A 198 -14.60 5.10 -9.17
C THR A 198 -15.16 6.11 -8.16
N GLY A 199 -14.30 6.70 -7.34
CA GLY A 199 -14.65 7.69 -6.32
C GLY A 199 -14.50 9.16 -6.75
N PHE A 200 -13.92 9.41 -7.93
CA PHE A 200 -13.68 10.80 -8.40
C PHE A 200 -14.99 11.58 -8.57
N GLY A 201 -14.99 12.82 -8.09
CA GLY A 201 -16.18 13.68 -8.07
C GLY A 201 -17.26 13.24 -7.07
N ARG A 202 -17.00 12.22 -6.27
CA ARG A 202 -17.88 11.71 -5.20
C ARG A 202 -17.19 11.86 -3.85
N GLU A 203 -16.64 10.76 -3.31
CA GLU A 203 -15.87 10.79 -2.06
C GLU A 203 -14.42 11.25 -2.23
N VAL A 204 -13.91 11.32 -3.45
CA VAL A 204 -12.58 11.84 -3.82
C VAL A 204 -12.78 13.16 -4.56
N GLN A 205 -12.67 14.28 -3.83
CA GLN A 205 -12.83 15.62 -4.40
C GLN A 205 -11.49 16.18 -4.89
N GLU A 206 -10.42 15.91 -4.14
CA GLU A 206 -9.07 16.38 -4.45
C GLU A 206 -8.12 15.20 -4.57
N HIS A 207 -7.23 15.23 -5.54
CA HIS A 207 -6.19 14.21 -5.76
C HIS A 207 -5.06 14.77 -6.63
N CYS A 208 -3.95 14.03 -6.70
CA CYS A 208 -2.82 14.35 -7.55
C CYS A 208 -2.41 13.18 -8.48
N TYR A 209 -3.33 12.27 -8.80
CA TYR A 209 -3.04 11.14 -9.70
C TYR A 209 -2.61 11.59 -11.10
N ASP A 210 -3.07 12.73 -11.56
CA ASP A 210 -2.78 13.33 -12.86
C ASP A 210 -1.63 14.33 -12.85
N THR A 211 -1.24 14.82 -11.68
CA THR A 211 -0.22 15.87 -11.54
C THR A 211 1.07 15.40 -10.86
N LEU A 212 1.05 14.24 -10.19
CA LEU A 212 2.24 13.68 -9.54
C LEU A 212 3.21 13.16 -10.61
N ASP A 213 4.33 13.87 -10.80
CA ASP A 213 5.37 13.55 -11.80
C ASP A 213 6.68 13.16 -11.12
N ILE A 214 6.78 11.90 -10.68
CA ILE A 214 7.97 11.30 -10.09
C ILE A 214 8.26 9.93 -10.74
N PRO A 215 9.51 9.45 -10.73
CA PRO A 215 9.83 8.09 -11.17
C PRO A 215 9.02 7.05 -10.39
N SER A 216 8.49 6.05 -11.09
CA SER A 216 7.77 4.95 -10.44
C SER A 216 8.14 3.59 -11.01
N LEU A 217 8.17 2.56 -10.13
CA LEU A 217 8.32 1.16 -10.49
C LEU A 217 7.11 0.37 -9.98
N TRP A 218 6.48 -0.37 -10.88
CA TRP A 218 5.32 -1.21 -10.61
C TRP A 218 5.72 -2.68 -10.74
N LEU A 219 5.76 -3.38 -9.60
CA LEU A 219 6.11 -4.79 -9.52
C LEU A 219 4.86 -5.64 -9.29
N ASN A 220 4.68 -6.68 -10.07
CA ASN A 220 3.72 -7.74 -9.81
C ASN A 220 4.35 -9.10 -10.08
N ALA A 221 3.66 -10.19 -9.81
CA ALA A 221 4.12 -11.54 -10.09
C ALA A 221 3.16 -12.25 -11.05
N THR A 222 3.70 -13.20 -11.85
CA THR A 222 2.88 -13.97 -12.81
C THR A 222 1.83 -14.84 -12.14
N ASP A 223 2.03 -15.17 -10.86
CA ASP A 223 1.13 -15.98 -10.02
C ASP A 223 0.28 -15.12 -9.06
N ASP A 224 0.23 -13.79 -9.26
CA ASP A 224 -0.67 -12.89 -8.52
C ASP A 224 -2.02 -12.82 -9.25
N GLU A 225 -3.07 -13.38 -8.66
CA GLU A 225 -4.42 -13.42 -9.23
C GLU A 225 -5.17 -12.07 -9.09
N ILE A 226 -4.65 -11.13 -8.28
CA ILE A 226 -5.24 -9.82 -8.03
C ILE A 226 -4.54 -8.74 -8.85
N ALA A 227 -3.21 -8.64 -8.71
CA ALA A 227 -2.39 -7.67 -9.43
C ALA A 227 -1.90 -8.24 -10.77
N VAL A 228 -2.82 -8.78 -11.56
CA VAL A 228 -2.54 -9.18 -12.95
C VAL A 228 -2.12 -7.97 -13.78
N ASN A 229 -1.35 -8.18 -14.85
CA ASN A 229 -0.81 -7.10 -15.68
C ASN A 229 -1.89 -6.08 -16.11
N ALA A 230 -3.07 -6.55 -16.51
CA ALA A 230 -4.19 -5.67 -16.89
C ALA A 230 -4.67 -4.76 -15.73
N ASN A 231 -4.57 -5.22 -14.48
CA ASN A 231 -4.91 -4.41 -13.31
C ASN A 231 -3.79 -3.44 -12.95
N VAL A 232 -2.53 -3.82 -13.17
CA VAL A 232 -1.38 -2.91 -13.03
C VAL A 232 -1.46 -1.79 -14.07
N ASP A 233 -1.70 -2.14 -15.34
CA ASP A 233 -1.87 -1.18 -16.44
C ASP A 233 -3.01 -0.20 -16.19
N ASP A 234 -4.14 -0.70 -15.68
CA ASP A 234 -5.29 0.13 -15.33
C ASP A 234 -4.96 1.11 -14.18
N MET A 235 -4.16 0.70 -13.19
CA MET A 235 -3.73 1.61 -12.11
C MET A 235 -2.70 2.64 -12.57
N VAL A 236 -1.73 2.22 -13.40
CA VAL A 236 -0.76 3.16 -14.02
C VAL A 236 -1.48 4.19 -14.89
N ARG A 237 -2.53 3.79 -15.61
CA ARG A 237 -3.38 4.71 -16.38
C ARG A 237 -4.05 5.76 -15.47
N VAL A 238 -4.51 5.37 -14.30
CA VAL A 238 -5.11 6.32 -13.31
C VAL A 238 -4.05 7.31 -12.82
N PHE A 239 -2.84 6.85 -12.55
CA PHE A 239 -1.69 7.71 -12.25
C PHE A 239 -1.11 8.33 -13.52
N SER A 240 -1.92 9.10 -14.26
CA SER A 240 -1.50 9.66 -15.55
C SER A 240 -0.29 10.59 -15.44
N GLY A 241 -0.06 11.24 -14.30
CA GLY A 241 1.15 12.02 -14.02
C GLY A 241 2.41 11.14 -13.92
N LEU A 242 2.32 9.94 -13.34
CA LEU A 242 3.44 9.00 -13.24
C LEU A 242 3.68 8.23 -14.54
N ALA A 243 2.66 8.04 -15.38
CA ALA A 243 2.69 7.14 -16.54
C ALA A 243 3.87 7.36 -17.48
N PRO A 244 4.32 8.59 -17.77
CA PRO A 244 5.50 8.83 -18.64
C PRO A 244 6.81 8.29 -18.07
N ARG A 245 6.91 8.10 -16.74
CA ARG A 245 8.11 7.61 -16.04
C ARG A 245 7.87 6.28 -15.32
N ALA A 246 6.78 5.60 -15.66
CA ALA A 246 6.42 4.35 -15.01
C ALA A 246 7.19 3.17 -15.63
N GLU A 247 8.05 2.55 -14.84
CA GLU A 247 8.64 1.26 -15.14
C GLU A 247 7.67 0.16 -14.65
N LYS A 248 7.49 -0.90 -15.44
CA LYS A 248 6.70 -2.08 -15.05
C LYS A 248 7.56 -3.33 -15.15
N ARG A 249 7.49 -4.18 -14.13
CA ARG A 249 8.21 -5.45 -14.11
C ARG A 249 7.36 -6.55 -13.49
N THR A 250 7.13 -7.60 -14.27
CA THR A 250 6.42 -8.80 -13.81
C THR A 250 7.46 -9.84 -13.39
N LEU A 251 7.38 -10.32 -12.17
CA LEU A 251 8.29 -11.30 -11.60
C LEU A 251 7.77 -12.71 -11.89
N ILE A 252 8.65 -13.58 -12.36
CA ILE A 252 8.37 -15.01 -12.58
C ILE A 252 9.01 -15.77 -11.43
N PRO A 253 8.24 -16.45 -10.54
CA PRO A 253 8.81 -17.11 -9.36
C PRO A 253 9.99 -18.02 -9.66
N ALA A 254 9.89 -18.84 -10.70
CA ALA A 254 10.92 -19.80 -11.08
C ALA A 254 12.26 -19.15 -11.47
N GLU A 255 12.25 -17.95 -12.06
CA GLU A 255 13.47 -17.20 -12.41
C GLU A 255 14.26 -16.74 -11.18
N HIS A 256 13.61 -16.73 -10.02
CA HIS A 256 14.21 -16.35 -8.73
C HIS A 256 14.37 -17.54 -7.78
N GLY A 257 14.18 -18.77 -8.26
CA GLY A 257 14.26 -19.98 -7.44
C GLY A 257 13.15 -20.11 -6.40
N LEU A 258 12.00 -19.45 -6.64
CA LEU A 258 10.85 -19.45 -5.73
C LEU A 258 9.73 -20.33 -6.27
N GLY A 259 9.03 -21.04 -5.37
CA GLY A 259 7.84 -21.81 -5.72
C GLY A 259 6.61 -20.92 -5.99
N SER A 260 6.52 -19.79 -5.30
CA SER A 260 5.45 -18.78 -5.51
C SER A 260 5.87 -17.43 -4.97
N ILE A 261 5.28 -16.36 -5.53
CA ILE A 261 5.35 -14.99 -5.02
C ILE A 261 3.94 -14.53 -4.65
N GLY A 262 2.99 -14.59 -5.60
CA GLY A 262 1.62 -14.14 -5.42
C GLY A 262 1.51 -12.70 -4.95
N HIS A 263 0.34 -12.36 -4.37
CA HIS A 263 0.06 -10.98 -3.93
C HIS A 263 0.88 -10.53 -2.72
N MET A 264 1.26 -11.46 -1.84
CA MET A 264 1.86 -11.16 -0.53
C MET A 264 3.34 -11.53 -0.42
N GLY A 265 3.88 -12.31 -1.36
CA GLY A 265 5.15 -13.00 -1.17
C GLY A 265 6.38 -12.11 -1.19
N PHE A 266 6.37 -11.01 -1.94
CA PHE A 266 7.54 -10.13 -2.10
C PHE A 266 8.17 -9.73 -0.76
N PHE A 267 7.37 -9.41 0.24
CA PHE A 267 7.85 -8.92 1.55
C PHE A 267 8.16 -10.04 2.55
N LYS A 268 7.88 -11.31 2.22
CA LYS A 268 8.19 -12.43 3.10
C LYS A 268 9.69 -12.70 3.12
N ARG A 269 10.23 -13.11 4.28
CA ARG A 269 11.64 -13.49 4.44
C ARG A 269 12.06 -14.61 3.48
N SER A 270 11.14 -15.52 3.13
CA SER A 270 11.38 -16.58 2.14
C SER A 270 11.65 -16.06 0.73
N SER A 271 11.29 -14.81 0.45
CA SER A 271 11.47 -14.16 -0.85
C SER A 271 12.53 -13.06 -0.81
N GLN A 272 13.44 -13.09 0.16
CA GLN A 272 14.48 -12.06 0.30
C GLN A 272 15.39 -11.93 -0.93
N VAL A 273 15.47 -12.94 -1.77
CA VAL A 273 16.17 -12.91 -3.06
C VAL A 273 15.61 -11.83 -4.02
N LEU A 274 14.36 -11.38 -3.81
CA LEU A 274 13.72 -10.32 -4.60
C LEU A 274 14.05 -8.91 -4.10
N TRP A 275 14.49 -8.76 -2.85
CA TRP A 275 14.64 -7.44 -2.22
C TRP A 275 15.70 -6.55 -2.85
N PRO A 276 16.81 -7.09 -3.42
CA PRO A 276 17.75 -6.29 -4.20
C PRO A 276 17.10 -5.51 -5.35
N ILE A 277 16.02 -6.02 -5.95
CA ILE A 277 15.28 -5.31 -7.01
C ILE A 277 14.80 -3.93 -6.53
N ALA A 278 14.28 -3.87 -5.30
CA ALA A 278 13.83 -2.60 -4.72
C ALA A 278 15.00 -1.70 -4.34
N ALA A 279 16.03 -2.24 -3.67
CA ALA A 279 17.20 -1.47 -3.23
C ALA A 279 17.98 -0.89 -4.41
N GLU A 280 18.25 -1.69 -5.46
CA GLU A 280 18.94 -1.26 -6.66
C GLU A 280 18.14 -0.20 -7.45
N TRP A 281 16.82 -0.36 -7.53
CA TRP A 281 15.99 0.65 -8.18
C TRP A 281 16.01 1.96 -7.38
N LEU A 282 15.81 1.92 -6.06
CA LEU A 282 15.89 3.09 -5.19
C LEU A 282 17.27 3.77 -5.25
N ALA A 283 18.35 3.00 -5.37
CA ALA A 283 19.70 3.54 -5.45
C ALA A 283 19.88 4.49 -6.65
N ARG A 284 19.17 4.22 -7.77
CA ARG A 284 19.21 5.05 -8.99
C ARG A 284 18.34 6.30 -8.92
N GLN A 285 17.43 6.40 -7.95
CA GLN A 285 16.58 7.58 -7.81
C GLN A 285 17.35 8.73 -7.13
N ALA A 286 16.99 9.97 -7.43
CA ALA A 286 17.60 11.17 -6.87
C ALA A 286 17.30 11.36 -5.37
#